data_49fd7ab632f09930c77015167073b585
#
_entry.id   49fd7ab632f09930c77015167073b585
#
_cell.length_a   1.000
_cell.length_b   1.000
_cell.length_c   1.000
_cell.angle_alpha   90.00
_cell.angle_beta   90.00
_cell.angle_gamma   90.00
#
_symmetry.space_group_name_H-M   'P 1'
#
loop_
_entity.id
_entity.type
_entity.pdbx_description
1 polymer ?
#
loop_
_entity_poly.entity_id
_entity_poly.type
_entity_poly.pdbx_seq_one_letter_code
_entity_poly.pdbx_strand_id
1 'polypeptide(L)'
;MKRRLKWVVSVGILLVVTAYFGISYLIATGITKAERKEQEDHPSAYGLRYEEVEFLSREEDVNLKGWYLSGKHEMPTLIFVHGIGSVRTGDNAMELAARLIYLGYNVLLFDLRAHGTSGGDKVSGGIHEQQDVLGAFDYLMSRGISSETIGILGFSMGAATSLLSVLQEPEIQALVADSPYADVSELISQETVRKTPFPGWLVPAFIPTAKLIADKLYGIDVSILVPEQAVTRISYPILVIHGIEDTRIPFDHGVRVYEASSQESKIWLVPGVDHVDAFLTYPDEYVERVDDYLKSRLQPQVR
;
A
#
# COMPACT_ATOMS: atom_id res chain seq x y z
N MET A 1 15.54 -41.80 40.30
CA MET A 1 15.96 -41.59 38.90
C MET A 1 14.79 -41.16 38.00
N LYS A 2 13.72 -41.97 37.85
CA LYS A 2 12.60 -41.70 36.94
C LYS A 2 11.89 -40.32 37.18
N ARG A 3 11.76 -39.86 38.45
CA ARG A 3 11.11 -38.57 38.77
C ARG A 3 11.96 -37.36 38.38
N ARG A 4 13.27 -37.42 38.56
CA ARG A 4 14.19 -36.37 38.11
C ARG A 4 14.26 -36.25 36.60
N LEU A 5 14.26 -37.39 35.88
CA LEU A 5 14.22 -37.42 34.42
C LEU A 5 12.94 -36.78 33.87
N LYS A 6 11.79 -37.15 34.44
CA LYS A 6 10.50 -36.53 34.05
C LYS A 6 10.51 -35.01 34.27
N TRP A 7 11.05 -34.55 35.39
CA TRP A 7 11.16 -33.11 35.67
C TRP A 7 12.05 -32.40 34.65
N VAL A 8 13.25 -32.95 34.35
CA VAL A 8 14.15 -32.40 33.33
C VAL A 8 13.51 -32.33 31.97
N VAL A 9 12.80 -33.40 31.55
CA VAL A 9 12.07 -33.43 30.28
C VAL A 9 10.96 -32.38 30.27
N SER A 10 10.19 -32.25 31.36
CA SER A 10 9.11 -31.25 31.43
C SER A 10 9.64 -29.81 31.36
N VAL A 11 10.76 -29.52 32.04
CA VAL A 11 11.42 -28.20 31.95
C VAL A 11 11.95 -27.96 30.55
N GLY A 12 12.58 -28.97 29.93
CA GLY A 12 13.05 -28.86 28.54
C GLY A 12 11.91 -28.54 27.58
N ILE A 13 10.78 -29.22 27.68
CA ILE A 13 9.58 -28.96 26.85
C ILE A 13 9.06 -27.54 27.11
N LEU A 14 8.96 -27.11 28.35
CA LEU A 14 8.51 -25.77 28.73
C LEU A 14 9.41 -24.69 28.09
N LEU A 15 10.73 -24.86 28.13
CA LEU A 15 11.69 -23.92 27.53
C LEU A 15 11.51 -23.85 26.01
N VAL A 16 11.35 -24.98 25.33
CA VAL A 16 11.12 -25.03 23.88
C VAL A 16 9.81 -24.32 23.51
N VAL A 17 8.73 -24.59 24.24
CA VAL A 17 7.43 -23.96 24.01
C VAL A 17 7.52 -22.44 24.23
N THR A 18 8.16 -22.02 25.33
CA THR A 18 8.34 -20.58 25.61
C THR A 18 9.16 -19.89 24.52
N ALA A 19 10.26 -20.53 24.06
CA ALA A 19 11.07 -20.00 22.98
C ALA A 19 10.27 -19.89 21.66
N TYR A 20 9.47 -20.91 21.34
CA TYR A 20 8.62 -20.90 20.14
C TYR A 20 7.63 -19.74 20.15
N PHE A 21 6.86 -19.53 21.22
CA PHE A 21 5.95 -18.41 21.35
C PHE A 21 6.66 -17.07 21.40
N GLY A 22 7.82 -17.01 22.07
CA GLY A 22 8.67 -15.80 22.12
C GLY A 22 9.15 -15.38 20.73
N ILE A 23 9.64 -16.30 19.90
CA ILE A 23 10.06 -16.02 18.53
C ILE A 23 8.85 -15.61 17.67
N SER A 24 7.72 -16.33 17.76
CA SER A 24 6.51 -15.96 17.05
C SER A 24 6.01 -14.55 17.40
N TYR A 25 6.10 -14.16 18.67
CA TYR A 25 5.78 -12.81 19.14
C TYR A 25 6.75 -11.77 18.57
N LEU A 26 8.05 -12.05 18.56
CA LEU A 26 9.05 -11.14 17.97
C LEU A 26 8.86 -10.97 16.47
N ILE A 27 8.49 -12.02 15.76
CA ILE A 27 8.13 -11.93 14.33
C ILE A 27 6.90 -11.04 14.15
N ALA A 28 5.80 -11.32 14.86
CA ALA A 28 4.56 -10.55 14.75
C ALA A 28 4.78 -9.07 15.05
N THR A 29 5.55 -8.75 16.09
CA THR A 29 5.87 -7.35 16.43
C THR A 29 6.84 -6.71 15.46
N GLY A 30 7.80 -7.46 14.93
CA GLY A 30 8.83 -6.98 14.02
C GLY A 30 8.25 -6.58 12.65
N ILE A 31 7.41 -7.45 12.05
CA ILE A 31 6.83 -7.18 10.73
C ILE A 31 5.77 -6.06 10.74
N THR A 32 5.12 -5.85 11.90
CA THR A 32 4.11 -4.79 12.07
C THR A 32 4.69 -3.49 12.63
N LYS A 33 5.98 -3.45 12.90
CA LYS A 33 6.63 -2.27 13.46
C LYS A 33 6.71 -1.15 12.44
N ALA A 34 6.34 0.05 12.88
CA ALA A 34 6.55 1.27 12.13
C ALA A 34 8.04 1.51 11.84
N GLU A 35 8.37 1.80 10.59
CA GLU A 35 9.68 2.29 10.16
C GLU A 35 9.47 3.69 9.57
N ARG A 36 9.64 4.71 10.40
CA ARG A 36 9.46 6.09 9.96
C ARG A 36 10.71 6.55 9.23
N LYS A 37 10.53 6.99 7.98
CA LYS A 37 11.54 7.68 7.20
C LYS A 37 11.24 9.17 7.15
N GLU A 38 12.26 9.96 6.97
CA GLU A 38 12.10 11.38 6.65
C GLU A 38 11.72 11.56 5.17
N GLN A 39 11.10 12.68 4.84
CA GLN A 39 10.83 13.04 3.46
C GLN A 39 12.16 13.37 2.77
N GLU A 40 12.43 12.70 1.65
CA GLU A 40 13.67 12.90 0.87
C GLU A 40 13.54 14.05 -0.14
N ASP A 41 12.30 14.50 -0.39
CA ASP A 41 11.99 15.49 -1.42
C ASP A 41 10.86 16.43 -0.95
N HIS A 42 10.69 17.56 -1.66
CA HIS A 42 9.72 18.57 -1.27
C HIS A 42 9.12 19.29 -2.49
N PRO A 43 7.81 19.62 -2.49
CA PRO A 43 7.15 20.28 -3.62
C PRO A 43 7.83 21.57 -4.12
N SER A 44 8.46 22.32 -3.22
CA SER A 44 9.17 23.55 -3.58
C SER A 44 10.38 23.32 -4.50
N ALA A 45 11.01 22.15 -4.45
CA ALA A 45 12.10 21.78 -5.36
C ALA A 45 11.65 21.71 -6.83
N TYR A 46 10.36 21.46 -7.05
CA TYR A 46 9.72 21.40 -8.38
C TYR A 46 8.97 22.71 -8.73
N GLY A 47 9.05 23.72 -7.89
CA GLY A 47 8.32 24.97 -8.10
C GLY A 47 6.79 24.84 -7.99
N LEU A 48 6.31 23.77 -7.33
CA LEU A 48 4.89 23.47 -7.20
C LEU A 48 4.25 24.28 -6.07
N ARG A 49 3.00 24.69 -6.29
CA ARG A 49 2.16 25.23 -5.21
C ARG A 49 1.58 24.07 -4.40
N TYR A 50 1.73 24.13 -3.10
CA TYR A 50 1.24 23.10 -2.19
C TYR A 50 0.64 23.73 -0.93
N GLU A 51 -0.17 22.93 -0.26
CA GLU A 51 -0.76 23.20 1.04
C GLU A 51 -0.43 22.02 1.96
N GLU A 52 0.11 22.27 3.15
CA GLU A 52 0.22 21.24 4.17
C GLU A 52 -1.17 20.91 4.69
N VAL A 53 -1.47 19.61 4.73
CA VAL A 53 -2.80 19.13 5.11
C VAL A 53 -2.72 18.08 6.21
N GLU A 54 -3.72 18.11 7.10
CA GLU A 54 -3.92 17.10 8.12
C GLU A 54 -5.38 16.66 8.08
N PHE A 55 -5.62 15.37 8.18
CA PHE A 55 -6.96 14.78 8.20
C PHE A 55 -6.95 13.46 8.98
N LEU A 56 -8.12 12.98 9.35
CA LEU A 56 -8.25 11.71 10.07
C LEU A 56 -8.45 10.54 9.10
N SER A 57 -7.94 9.37 9.46
CA SER A 57 -8.37 8.11 8.86
C SER A 57 -9.88 7.94 9.10
N ARG A 58 -10.59 7.28 8.16
CA ARG A 58 -12.01 6.97 8.34
C ARG A 58 -12.17 5.97 9.50
N GLU A 59 -13.15 6.17 10.38
CA GLU A 59 -13.50 5.29 11.51
C GLU A 59 -12.42 5.11 12.60
N GLU A 60 -11.24 5.70 12.45
CA GLU A 60 -10.15 5.64 13.44
C GLU A 60 -9.55 7.02 13.67
N ASP A 61 -9.19 7.32 14.92
CA ASP A 61 -8.60 8.62 15.30
C ASP A 61 -7.08 8.69 14.99
N VAL A 62 -6.69 8.28 13.77
CA VAL A 62 -5.31 8.40 13.31
C VAL A 62 -5.17 9.67 12.50
N ASN A 63 -4.34 10.61 12.98
CA ASN A 63 -4.04 11.85 12.27
C ASN A 63 -3.05 11.58 11.15
N LEU A 64 -3.45 11.86 9.91
CA LEU A 64 -2.67 11.68 8.70
C LEU A 64 -2.18 13.04 8.20
N LYS A 65 -0.95 13.08 7.71
CA LYS A 65 -0.30 14.30 7.22
C LYS A 65 0.09 14.17 5.77
N GLY A 66 -0.10 15.25 5.03
CA GLY A 66 0.13 15.24 3.60
C GLY A 66 0.39 16.62 3.01
N TRP A 67 0.45 16.63 1.69
CA TRP A 67 0.47 17.83 0.86
C TRP A 67 -0.60 17.74 -0.21
N TYR A 68 -1.41 18.77 -0.30
CA TYR A 68 -2.29 18.97 -1.44
C TYR A 68 -1.59 19.89 -2.46
N LEU A 69 -1.33 19.34 -3.64
CA LEU A 69 -0.63 20.00 -4.71
C LEU A 69 -1.63 20.45 -5.76
N SER A 70 -1.69 21.75 -6.04
CA SER A 70 -2.70 22.32 -6.93
C SER A 70 -2.20 22.40 -8.38
N GLY A 71 -2.91 21.71 -9.26
CA GLY A 71 -2.82 21.86 -10.71
C GLY A 71 -3.81 22.91 -11.22
N LYS A 72 -4.73 22.52 -12.12
CA LYS A 72 -5.81 23.37 -12.62
C LYS A 72 -7.09 23.10 -11.83
N HIS A 73 -7.83 24.15 -11.53
CA HIS A 73 -8.97 24.11 -10.60
C HIS A 73 -10.05 23.07 -10.93
N GLU A 74 -10.33 22.84 -12.21
CA GLU A 74 -11.42 21.96 -12.65
C GLU A 74 -10.95 20.54 -13.01
N MET A 75 -9.66 20.28 -12.95
CA MET A 75 -9.09 18.98 -13.28
C MET A 75 -9.22 17.99 -12.12
N PRO A 76 -9.27 16.68 -12.42
CA PRO A 76 -9.36 15.64 -11.42
C PRO A 76 -8.25 15.69 -10.38
N THR A 77 -8.54 15.15 -9.20
CA THR A 77 -7.61 15.04 -8.08
C THR A 77 -7.21 13.57 -7.88
N LEU A 78 -5.91 13.33 -7.76
CA LEU A 78 -5.34 12.01 -7.57
C LEU A 78 -4.86 11.84 -6.13
N ILE A 79 -5.27 10.77 -5.48
CA ILE A 79 -4.73 10.33 -4.19
C ILE A 79 -3.56 9.39 -4.47
N PHE A 80 -2.36 9.73 -4.01
CA PHE A 80 -1.19 8.86 -4.10
C PHE A 80 -1.05 8.05 -2.82
N VAL A 81 -0.92 6.73 -2.96
CA VAL A 81 -0.83 5.79 -1.85
C VAL A 81 0.48 5.02 -1.94
N HIS A 82 1.44 5.37 -1.10
CA HIS A 82 2.79 4.80 -1.12
C HIS A 82 2.88 3.36 -0.58
N GLY A 83 3.99 2.68 -0.87
CA GLY A 83 4.28 1.33 -0.41
C GLY A 83 4.70 1.23 1.05
N ILE A 84 4.80 -0.01 1.56
CA ILE A 84 5.26 -0.29 2.93
C ILE A 84 6.71 0.15 3.12
N GLY A 85 6.98 0.86 4.22
CA GLY A 85 8.32 1.38 4.54
C GLY A 85 8.76 2.53 3.64
N SER A 86 7.85 3.10 2.84
CA SER A 86 8.03 4.31 2.04
C SER A 86 7.41 5.53 2.76
N VAL A 87 7.33 6.66 2.11
CA VAL A 87 6.71 7.91 2.56
C VAL A 87 6.05 8.58 1.37
N ARG A 88 5.28 9.66 1.59
CA ARG A 88 4.57 10.40 0.54
C ARG A 88 5.44 10.87 -0.62
N THR A 89 6.75 10.99 -0.44
CA THR A 89 7.71 11.38 -1.49
C THR A 89 8.50 10.20 -2.05
N GLY A 90 8.36 9.00 -1.47
CA GLY A 90 9.04 7.79 -1.94
C GLY A 90 8.47 7.29 -3.26
N ASP A 91 9.08 6.25 -3.80
CA ASP A 91 8.64 5.60 -5.04
C ASP A 91 8.57 6.57 -6.24
N ASN A 92 9.45 7.61 -6.25
CA ASN A 92 9.50 8.70 -7.24
C ASN A 92 8.18 9.51 -7.32
N ALA A 93 7.35 9.46 -6.27
CA ALA A 93 6.02 10.08 -6.27
C ALA A 93 6.06 11.60 -6.50
N MET A 94 7.09 12.31 -6.01
CA MET A 94 7.20 13.77 -6.23
C MET A 94 7.41 14.14 -7.70
N GLU A 95 8.32 13.46 -8.42
CA GLU A 95 8.54 13.73 -9.84
C GLU A 95 7.31 13.35 -10.67
N LEU A 96 6.70 12.20 -10.39
CA LEU A 96 5.47 11.78 -11.05
C LEU A 96 4.33 12.78 -10.79
N ALA A 97 4.15 13.20 -9.55
CA ALA A 97 3.15 14.22 -9.20
C ALA A 97 3.40 15.53 -9.95
N ALA A 98 4.66 15.99 -10.04
CA ALA A 98 5.01 17.19 -10.79
C ALA A 98 4.59 17.08 -12.26
N ARG A 99 4.88 15.95 -12.92
CA ARG A 99 4.50 15.73 -14.33
C ARG A 99 2.98 15.74 -14.52
N LEU A 100 2.23 15.07 -13.61
CA LEU A 100 0.75 15.06 -13.68
C LEU A 100 0.15 16.44 -13.38
N ILE A 101 0.74 17.22 -12.49
CA ILE A 101 0.33 18.60 -12.22
C ILE A 101 0.56 19.50 -13.46
N TYR A 102 1.66 19.31 -14.21
CA TYR A 102 1.85 20.02 -15.48
C TYR A 102 0.79 19.67 -16.53
N LEU A 103 0.25 18.45 -16.53
CA LEU A 103 -0.92 18.06 -17.32
C LEU A 103 -2.23 18.68 -16.80
N GLY A 104 -2.22 19.16 -15.56
CA GLY A 104 -3.33 19.90 -14.95
C GLY A 104 -3.98 19.20 -13.75
N TYR A 105 -3.67 17.94 -13.46
CA TYR A 105 -4.22 17.22 -12.32
C TYR A 105 -3.88 17.90 -10.99
N ASN A 106 -4.73 17.70 -9.98
CA ASN A 106 -4.39 17.98 -8.59
C ASN A 106 -3.91 16.68 -7.93
N VAL A 107 -3.04 16.76 -6.94
CA VAL A 107 -2.50 15.56 -6.29
C VAL A 107 -2.51 15.73 -4.78
N LEU A 108 -3.05 14.74 -4.07
CA LEU A 108 -2.91 14.57 -2.63
C LEU A 108 -1.83 13.51 -2.35
N LEU A 109 -0.68 13.96 -1.87
CA LEU A 109 0.39 13.12 -1.34
C LEU A 109 0.25 13.07 0.19
N PHE A 110 0.16 11.90 0.79
CA PHE A 110 0.07 11.77 2.25
C PHE A 110 0.83 10.55 2.76
N ASP A 111 1.26 10.61 4.00
CA ASP A 111 1.85 9.45 4.66
C ASP A 111 0.74 8.58 5.24
N LEU A 112 0.73 7.30 4.92
CA LEU A 112 -0.10 6.31 5.59
C LEU A 112 0.23 6.25 7.09
N ARG A 113 -0.66 5.65 7.91
CA ARG A 113 -0.39 5.41 9.32
C ARG A 113 0.97 4.77 9.55
N ALA A 114 1.61 5.11 10.66
CA ALA A 114 2.91 4.60 11.08
C ALA A 114 4.07 4.89 10.10
N HIS A 115 3.86 5.74 9.07
CA HIS A 115 4.89 6.20 8.13
C HIS A 115 5.11 7.71 8.26
N GLY A 116 6.28 8.16 7.81
CA GLY A 116 6.65 9.58 7.77
C GLY A 116 6.25 10.34 9.03
N THR A 117 5.43 11.39 8.86
CA THR A 117 4.95 12.26 9.95
C THR A 117 3.51 11.98 10.40
N SER A 118 2.82 11.02 9.79
CA SER A 118 1.46 10.61 10.17
C SER A 118 1.43 9.88 11.52
N GLY A 119 0.27 9.83 12.16
CA GLY A 119 0.02 9.10 13.41
C GLY A 119 0.10 7.59 13.25
N GLY A 120 -0.33 6.87 14.30
CA GLY A 120 -0.29 5.41 14.35
C GLY A 120 1.09 4.87 14.69
N ASP A 121 1.16 3.61 15.11
CA ASP A 121 2.39 2.94 15.56
C ASP A 121 2.59 1.55 14.96
N LYS A 122 1.61 1.07 14.18
CA LYS A 122 1.61 -0.24 13.54
C LYS A 122 1.30 -0.15 12.05
N VAL A 123 1.98 -0.98 11.28
CA VAL A 123 1.71 -1.25 9.87
C VAL A 123 0.98 -2.58 9.79
N SER A 124 -0.10 -2.65 9.04
CA SER A 124 -0.94 -3.85 8.93
C SER A 124 -0.87 -4.55 7.58
N GLY A 125 -0.07 -4.01 6.66
CA GLY A 125 0.09 -4.56 5.32
C GLY A 125 -1.09 -4.28 4.38
N GLY A 126 -1.97 -3.35 4.73
CA GLY A 126 -3.13 -2.96 3.93
C GLY A 126 -4.49 -3.20 4.59
N ILE A 127 -4.54 -3.63 5.86
CA ILE A 127 -5.82 -3.80 6.59
C ILE A 127 -6.31 -2.45 7.10
N HIS A 128 -5.60 -1.90 8.08
CA HIS A 128 -5.96 -0.61 8.67
C HIS A 128 -5.66 0.56 7.73
N GLU A 129 -4.67 0.43 6.85
CA GLU A 129 -4.32 1.45 5.85
C GLU A 129 -5.46 1.73 4.86
N GLN A 130 -6.45 0.82 4.71
CA GLN A 130 -7.67 1.10 3.94
C GLN A 130 -8.41 2.31 4.50
N GLN A 131 -8.50 2.43 5.83
CA GLN A 131 -9.15 3.56 6.48
C GLN A 131 -8.40 4.88 6.26
N ASP A 132 -7.08 4.82 6.01
CA ASP A 132 -6.28 6.00 5.65
C ASP A 132 -6.60 6.49 4.24
N VAL A 133 -6.71 5.56 3.29
CA VAL A 133 -7.11 5.87 1.90
C VAL A 133 -8.53 6.46 1.87
N LEU A 134 -9.45 5.87 2.64
CA LEU A 134 -10.83 6.36 2.75
C LEU A 134 -10.89 7.72 3.46
N GLY A 135 -10.05 7.95 4.48
CA GLY A 135 -9.92 9.27 5.11
C GLY A 135 -9.37 10.34 4.16
N ALA A 136 -8.44 9.96 3.26
CA ALA A 136 -7.96 10.86 2.22
C ALA A 136 -9.08 11.24 1.22
N PHE A 137 -9.92 10.27 0.85
CA PHE A 137 -11.11 10.52 0.03
C PHE A 137 -12.10 11.45 0.75
N ASP A 138 -12.45 11.16 2.01
CA ASP A 138 -13.35 12.00 2.81
C ASP A 138 -12.84 13.43 2.96
N TYR A 139 -11.53 13.57 3.14
CA TYR A 139 -10.90 14.88 3.19
C TYR A 139 -11.11 15.67 1.87
N LEU A 140 -10.90 15.05 0.72
CA LEU A 140 -11.14 15.70 -0.57
C LEU A 140 -12.62 16.07 -0.76
N MET A 141 -13.53 15.17 -0.39
CA MET A 141 -14.98 15.44 -0.42
C MET A 141 -15.35 16.62 0.48
N SER A 142 -14.76 16.72 1.66
CA SER A 142 -14.99 17.86 2.59
C SER A 142 -14.51 19.20 2.04
N ARG A 143 -13.59 19.18 1.08
CA ARG A 143 -13.12 20.36 0.32
C ARG A 143 -14.03 20.74 -0.85
N GLY A 144 -15.10 19.97 -1.09
CA GLY A 144 -16.03 20.19 -2.19
C GLY A 144 -15.55 19.64 -3.55
N ILE A 145 -14.56 18.73 -3.53
CA ILE A 145 -14.13 18.01 -4.73
C ILE A 145 -15.13 16.88 -4.98
N SER A 146 -15.67 16.78 -6.20
CA SER A 146 -16.65 15.75 -6.53
C SER A 146 -16.00 14.36 -6.58
N SER A 147 -16.69 13.35 -6.03
CA SER A 147 -16.25 11.95 -6.07
C SER A 147 -15.93 11.45 -7.48
N GLU A 148 -16.72 11.88 -8.47
CA GLU A 148 -16.53 11.52 -9.88
C GLU A 148 -15.20 12.04 -10.49
N THR A 149 -14.51 12.95 -9.78
CA THR A 149 -13.24 13.55 -10.22
C THR A 149 -12.05 13.07 -9.38
N ILE A 150 -12.27 12.09 -8.48
CA ILE A 150 -11.21 11.56 -7.62
C ILE A 150 -10.74 10.20 -8.16
N GLY A 151 -9.44 10.08 -8.37
CA GLY A 151 -8.77 8.82 -8.71
C GLY A 151 -7.69 8.46 -7.71
N ILE A 152 -7.27 7.20 -7.72
CA ILE A 152 -6.18 6.71 -6.87
C ILE A 152 -5.05 6.18 -7.75
N LEU A 153 -3.81 6.47 -7.34
CA LEU A 153 -2.60 5.85 -7.83
C LEU A 153 -1.82 5.27 -6.65
N GLY A 154 -1.77 3.94 -6.59
CA GLY A 154 -1.14 3.22 -5.50
C GLY A 154 0.10 2.45 -5.93
N PHE A 155 1.09 2.36 -5.02
CA PHE A 155 2.36 1.67 -5.25
C PHE A 155 2.51 0.50 -4.27
N SER A 156 2.86 -0.70 -4.75
CA SER A 156 3.17 -1.86 -3.90
C SER A 156 2.04 -2.17 -2.90
N MET A 157 2.30 -2.14 -1.60
CA MET A 157 1.27 -2.25 -0.56
C MET A 157 0.16 -1.20 -0.75
N GLY A 158 0.51 0.03 -1.15
CA GLY A 158 -0.47 1.09 -1.42
C GLY A 158 -1.40 0.75 -2.58
N ALA A 159 -0.91 0.07 -3.63
CA ALA A 159 -1.72 -0.42 -4.74
C ALA A 159 -2.73 -1.47 -4.27
N ALA A 160 -2.27 -2.47 -3.52
CA ALA A 160 -3.11 -3.51 -2.97
C ALA A 160 -4.14 -2.96 -1.95
N THR A 161 -3.70 -2.03 -1.08
CA THR A 161 -4.59 -1.31 -0.15
C THR A 161 -5.69 -0.56 -0.90
N SER A 162 -5.33 0.13 -1.98
CA SER A 162 -6.29 0.87 -2.80
C SER A 162 -7.32 -0.03 -3.46
N LEU A 163 -6.91 -1.21 -3.98
CA LEU A 163 -7.82 -2.22 -4.52
C LEU A 163 -8.86 -2.69 -3.49
N LEU A 164 -8.46 -2.80 -2.22
CA LEU A 164 -9.35 -3.19 -1.13
C LEU A 164 -10.25 -2.01 -0.68
N SER A 165 -9.72 -0.79 -0.67
CA SER A 165 -10.43 0.42 -0.22
C SER A 165 -11.60 0.78 -1.13
N VAL A 166 -11.43 0.68 -2.47
CA VAL A 166 -12.49 1.04 -3.42
C VAL A 166 -13.72 0.13 -3.34
N LEU A 167 -13.62 -1.03 -2.70
CA LEU A 167 -14.79 -1.86 -2.42
C LEU A 167 -15.69 -1.26 -1.34
N GLN A 168 -15.13 -0.47 -0.43
CA GLN A 168 -15.85 0.21 0.63
C GLN A 168 -16.34 1.60 0.15
N GLU A 169 -15.76 2.11 -0.95
CA GLU A 169 -16.10 3.42 -1.51
C GLU A 169 -16.28 3.33 -3.03
N PRO A 170 -17.45 2.85 -3.51
CA PRO A 170 -17.72 2.65 -4.94
C PRO A 170 -17.83 3.96 -5.74
N GLU A 171 -17.81 5.10 -5.09
CA GLU A 171 -17.78 6.40 -5.75
C GLU A 171 -16.40 6.72 -6.36
N ILE A 172 -15.34 6.05 -5.93
CA ILE A 172 -14.01 6.15 -6.55
C ILE A 172 -14.05 5.40 -7.88
N GLN A 173 -13.81 6.10 -9.00
CA GLN A 173 -14.04 5.59 -10.35
C GLN A 173 -12.76 5.36 -11.17
N ALA A 174 -11.58 5.64 -10.61
CA ALA A 174 -10.30 5.41 -11.29
C ALA A 174 -9.25 4.89 -10.33
N LEU A 175 -8.56 3.82 -10.74
CA LEU A 175 -7.51 3.18 -9.94
C LEU A 175 -6.36 2.72 -10.83
N VAL A 176 -5.17 3.25 -10.57
CA VAL A 176 -3.90 2.76 -11.09
C VAL A 176 -3.19 1.98 -9.98
N ALA A 177 -2.86 0.73 -10.25
CA ALA A 177 -2.19 -0.16 -9.31
C ALA A 177 -0.80 -0.54 -9.86
N ASP A 178 0.25 0.06 -9.29
CA ASP A 178 1.63 -0.23 -9.64
C ASP A 178 2.22 -1.26 -8.67
N SER A 179 2.70 -2.37 -9.22
CA SER A 179 3.31 -3.50 -8.50
C SER A 179 2.46 -4.04 -7.33
N PRO A 180 1.13 -4.28 -7.52
CA PRO A 180 0.27 -4.79 -6.46
C PRO A 180 0.62 -6.25 -6.13
N TYR A 181 0.45 -6.66 -4.88
CA TYR A 181 0.36 -8.09 -4.56
C TYR A 181 -1.08 -8.61 -4.81
N ALA A 182 -1.20 -9.89 -5.15
CA ALA A 182 -2.50 -10.57 -5.34
C ALA A 182 -2.99 -11.22 -4.04
N ASP A 183 -2.08 -11.84 -3.28
CA ASP A 183 -2.31 -12.44 -1.97
C ASP A 183 -1.08 -12.16 -1.08
N VAL A 184 -1.27 -11.43 0.01
CA VAL A 184 -0.17 -11.10 0.93
C VAL A 184 0.41 -12.32 1.63
N SER A 185 -0.38 -13.40 1.78
CA SER A 185 0.05 -14.60 2.51
C SER A 185 1.25 -15.29 1.84
N GLU A 186 1.40 -15.13 0.52
CA GLU A 186 2.51 -15.65 -0.26
C GLU A 186 3.83 -14.90 0.01
N LEU A 187 3.74 -13.63 0.42
CA LEU A 187 4.89 -12.75 0.65
C LEU A 187 5.35 -12.70 2.12
N ILE A 188 4.53 -13.13 3.08
CA ILE A 188 4.79 -12.95 4.52
C ILE A 188 6.13 -13.54 4.94
N SER A 189 6.46 -14.74 4.47
CA SER A 189 7.73 -15.39 4.84
C SER A 189 8.93 -14.61 4.34
N GLN A 190 8.88 -14.11 3.11
CA GLN A 190 9.93 -13.30 2.49
C GLN A 190 10.08 -11.95 3.20
N GLU A 191 8.97 -11.25 3.43
CA GLU A 191 8.98 -9.98 4.17
C GLU A 191 9.44 -10.16 5.62
N THR A 192 9.13 -11.29 6.26
CA THR A 192 9.65 -11.60 7.60
C THR A 192 11.17 -11.73 7.60
N VAL A 193 11.74 -12.41 6.61
CA VAL A 193 13.21 -12.53 6.48
C VAL A 193 13.86 -11.16 6.27
N ARG A 194 13.22 -10.28 5.48
CA ARG A 194 13.74 -8.92 5.25
C ARG A 194 13.71 -8.03 6.49
N LYS A 195 12.69 -8.19 7.33
CA LYS A 195 12.42 -7.29 8.47
C LYS A 195 12.89 -7.83 9.82
N THR A 196 13.37 -9.07 9.87
CA THR A 196 13.79 -9.69 11.15
C THR A 196 15.15 -10.36 10.98
N PRO A 197 15.91 -10.56 12.08
CA PRO A 197 17.20 -11.25 12.02
C PRO A 197 17.07 -12.77 11.89
N PHE A 198 15.88 -13.32 11.70
CA PHE A 198 15.68 -14.77 11.67
C PHE A 198 16.05 -15.35 10.30
N PRO A 199 16.78 -16.48 10.25
CA PRO A 199 17.14 -17.12 8.98
C PRO A 199 15.91 -17.69 8.28
N GLY A 200 15.85 -17.55 6.94
CA GLY A 200 14.68 -17.89 6.12
C GLY A 200 14.17 -19.32 6.28
N TRP A 201 15.07 -20.31 6.49
CA TRP A 201 14.67 -21.71 6.70
C TRP A 201 13.89 -21.93 8.01
N LEU A 202 14.05 -21.03 8.99
CA LEU A 202 13.39 -21.14 10.31
C LEU A 202 12.03 -20.42 10.31
N VAL A 203 11.90 -19.32 9.58
CA VAL A 203 10.72 -18.45 9.58
C VAL A 203 9.40 -19.19 9.34
N PRO A 204 9.26 -20.11 8.35
CA PRO A 204 7.98 -20.77 8.06
C PRO A 204 7.36 -21.51 9.25
N ALA A 205 8.19 -22.04 10.17
CA ALA A 205 7.70 -22.76 11.34
C ALA A 205 6.95 -21.86 12.34
N PHE A 206 7.21 -20.56 12.34
CA PHE A 206 6.65 -19.58 13.29
C PHE A 206 5.53 -18.74 12.70
N ILE A 207 5.40 -18.66 11.35
CA ILE A 207 4.40 -17.83 10.67
C ILE A 207 2.97 -18.09 11.15
N PRO A 208 2.48 -19.36 11.29
CA PRO A 208 1.10 -19.58 11.72
C PRO A 208 0.80 -18.96 13.09
N THR A 209 1.73 -19.12 14.04
CA THR A 209 1.55 -18.55 15.39
C THR A 209 1.78 -17.04 15.39
N ALA A 210 2.70 -16.52 14.59
CA ALA A 210 2.92 -15.07 14.44
C ALA A 210 1.68 -14.38 13.85
N LYS A 211 1.03 -14.96 12.84
CA LYS A 211 -0.25 -14.49 12.27
C LYS A 211 -1.34 -14.44 13.34
N LEU A 212 -1.49 -15.52 14.13
CA LEU A 212 -2.47 -15.56 15.22
C LEU A 212 -2.19 -14.47 16.27
N ILE A 213 -0.94 -14.23 16.61
CA ILE A 213 -0.53 -13.18 17.56
C ILE A 213 -0.84 -11.80 16.98
N ALA A 214 -0.54 -11.55 15.71
CA ALA A 214 -0.84 -10.29 15.04
C ALA A 214 -2.35 -10.01 15.01
N ASP A 215 -3.16 -11.02 14.70
CA ASP A 215 -4.62 -10.92 14.75
C ASP A 215 -5.11 -10.58 16.18
N LYS A 216 -4.69 -11.34 17.18
CA LYS A 216 -5.21 -11.20 18.55
C LYS A 216 -4.73 -9.93 19.26
N LEU A 217 -3.50 -9.46 19.00
CA LEU A 217 -2.95 -8.28 19.67
C LEU A 217 -3.17 -6.98 18.92
N TYR A 218 -3.26 -7.03 17.60
CA TYR A 218 -3.26 -5.84 16.75
C TYR A 218 -4.45 -5.76 15.78
N GLY A 219 -5.34 -6.76 15.78
CA GLY A 219 -6.46 -6.85 14.81
C GLY A 219 -5.99 -7.05 13.37
N ILE A 220 -4.81 -7.64 13.16
CA ILE A 220 -4.20 -7.83 11.84
C ILE A 220 -4.44 -9.25 11.36
N ASP A 221 -5.59 -9.49 10.76
CA ASP A 221 -5.89 -10.76 10.08
C ASP A 221 -5.48 -10.67 8.59
N VAL A 222 -4.26 -11.10 8.31
CA VAL A 222 -3.71 -11.04 6.94
C VAL A 222 -4.43 -11.97 5.94
N SER A 223 -5.31 -12.86 6.39
CA SER A 223 -6.05 -13.76 5.50
C SER A 223 -7.09 -13.04 4.63
N ILE A 224 -7.47 -11.82 5.00
CA ILE A 224 -8.40 -10.98 4.23
C ILE A 224 -7.69 -10.13 3.17
N LEU A 225 -6.35 -10.08 3.17
CA LEU A 225 -5.56 -9.30 2.23
C LEU A 225 -5.33 -10.08 0.93
N VAL A 226 -6.39 -10.26 0.16
CA VAL A 226 -6.41 -10.97 -1.13
C VAL A 226 -6.98 -10.07 -2.22
N PRO A 227 -6.21 -9.07 -2.71
CA PRO A 227 -6.63 -8.13 -3.75
C PRO A 227 -7.16 -8.79 -5.02
N GLU A 228 -6.64 -9.96 -5.43
CA GLU A 228 -7.17 -10.70 -6.59
C GLU A 228 -8.64 -11.13 -6.43
N GLN A 229 -9.07 -11.40 -5.21
CA GLN A 229 -10.49 -11.68 -4.95
C GLN A 229 -11.29 -10.38 -4.87
N ALA A 230 -10.70 -9.34 -4.30
CA ALA A 230 -11.34 -8.05 -4.15
C ALA A 230 -11.65 -7.42 -5.52
N VAL A 231 -10.69 -7.45 -6.45
CA VAL A 231 -10.82 -6.81 -7.76
C VAL A 231 -11.96 -7.37 -8.61
N THR A 232 -12.38 -8.62 -8.40
CA THR A 232 -13.57 -9.21 -9.08
C THR A 232 -14.86 -8.45 -8.80
N ARG A 233 -14.90 -7.63 -7.77
CA ARG A 233 -16.06 -6.84 -7.33
C ARG A 233 -15.98 -5.38 -7.75
N ILE A 234 -14.87 -4.95 -8.33
CA ILE A 234 -14.72 -3.59 -8.89
C ILE A 234 -15.46 -3.56 -10.23
N SER A 235 -16.42 -2.63 -10.37
CA SER A 235 -17.34 -2.56 -11.51
C SER A 235 -16.77 -1.81 -12.71
N TYR A 236 -15.56 -1.26 -12.62
CA TYR A 236 -14.92 -0.45 -13.65
C TYR A 236 -13.52 -0.98 -13.98
N PRO A 237 -13.01 -0.70 -15.21
CA PRO A 237 -11.66 -1.12 -15.59
C PRO A 237 -10.59 -0.39 -14.78
N ILE A 238 -9.52 -1.10 -14.41
CA ILE A 238 -8.34 -0.58 -13.74
C ILE A 238 -7.11 -0.59 -14.65
N LEU A 239 -6.08 0.17 -14.29
CA LEU A 239 -4.74 0.06 -14.91
C LEU A 239 -3.80 -0.61 -13.92
N VAL A 240 -3.23 -1.76 -14.32
CA VAL A 240 -2.16 -2.44 -13.60
C VAL A 240 -0.83 -2.18 -14.29
N ILE A 241 0.20 -1.84 -13.54
CA ILE A 241 1.58 -1.67 -14.02
C ILE A 241 2.44 -2.62 -13.19
N HIS A 242 3.40 -3.36 -13.82
CA HIS A 242 4.28 -4.25 -13.07
C HIS A 242 5.59 -4.49 -13.81
N GLY A 243 6.71 -4.35 -13.10
CA GLY A 243 8.02 -4.71 -13.62
C GLY A 243 8.18 -6.23 -13.75
N ILE A 244 8.68 -6.73 -14.90
CA ILE A 244 8.86 -8.17 -15.11
C ILE A 244 9.96 -8.74 -14.19
N GLU A 245 10.98 -7.96 -13.90
CA GLU A 245 12.09 -8.32 -13.02
C GLU A 245 11.88 -7.91 -11.56
N ASP A 246 10.62 -7.70 -11.16
CA ASP A 246 10.28 -7.37 -9.77
C ASP A 246 10.73 -8.49 -8.82
N THR A 247 11.78 -8.19 -8.04
CA THR A 247 12.39 -9.13 -7.09
C THR A 247 11.70 -9.16 -5.73
N ARG A 248 10.78 -8.23 -5.48
CA ARG A 248 10.04 -8.10 -4.23
C ARG A 248 8.65 -8.73 -4.30
N ILE A 249 7.89 -8.36 -5.32
CA ILE A 249 6.58 -8.92 -5.62
C ILE A 249 6.63 -9.48 -7.04
N PRO A 250 6.73 -10.79 -7.22
CA PRO A 250 6.79 -11.39 -8.56
C PRO A 250 5.66 -10.89 -9.46
N PHE A 251 5.96 -10.60 -10.73
CA PHE A 251 5.02 -9.95 -11.65
C PHE A 251 3.72 -10.75 -11.90
N ASP A 252 3.73 -12.06 -11.63
CA ASP A 252 2.54 -12.89 -11.70
C ASP A 252 1.43 -12.43 -10.74
N HIS A 253 1.76 -11.78 -9.64
CA HIS A 253 0.78 -11.14 -8.77
C HIS A 253 0.00 -10.04 -9.51
N GLY A 254 0.70 -9.17 -10.26
CA GLY A 254 0.05 -8.15 -11.09
C GLY A 254 -0.81 -8.77 -12.21
N VAL A 255 -0.32 -9.85 -12.82
CA VAL A 255 -1.08 -10.61 -13.84
C VAL A 255 -2.37 -11.16 -13.25
N ARG A 256 -2.33 -11.81 -12.08
CA ARG A 256 -3.51 -12.36 -11.40
C ARG A 256 -4.53 -11.28 -11.04
N VAL A 257 -4.08 -10.12 -10.53
CA VAL A 257 -4.96 -8.98 -10.27
C VAL A 257 -5.63 -8.51 -11.56
N TYR A 258 -4.88 -8.39 -12.66
CA TYR A 258 -5.41 -7.99 -13.95
C TYR A 258 -6.42 -9.01 -14.49
N GLU A 259 -6.08 -10.31 -14.51
CA GLU A 259 -6.96 -11.37 -15.02
C GLU A 259 -8.27 -11.50 -14.24
N ALA A 260 -8.23 -11.21 -12.93
CA ALA A 260 -9.41 -11.20 -12.07
C ALA A 260 -10.25 -9.92 -12.21
N SER A 261 -9.73 -8.86 -12.82
CA SER A 261 -10.41 -7.59 -12.98
C SER A 261 -11.37 -7.54 -14.17
N SER A 262 -12.03 -6.40 -14.40
CA SER A 262 -12.87 -6.16 -15.56
C SER A 262 -12.12 -6.42 -16.87
N GLN A 263 -12.81 -7.00 -17.88
CA GLN A 263 -12.24 -7.28 -19.21
C GLN A 263 -11.70 -6.03 -19.95
N GLU A 264 -12.17 -4.84 -19.59
CA GLU A 264 -11.69 -3.57 -20.14
C GLU A 264 -10.46 -3.02 -19.43
N SER A 265 -10.02 -3.67 -18.31
CA SER A 265 -8.82 -3.31 -17.59
C SER A 265 -7.58 -3.47 -18.48
N LYS A 266 -6.54 -2.73 -18.13
CA LYS A 266 -5.26 -2.77 -18.87
C LYS A 266 -4.14 -3.22 -17.94
N ILE A 267 -3.19 -3.96 -18.49
CA ILE A 267 -1.93 -4.27 -17.83
C ILE A 267 -0.77 -3.81 -18.68
N TRP A 268 0.23 -3.22 -18.04
CA TRP A 268 1.53 -2.92 -18.63
C TRP A 268 2.60 -3.68 -17.86
N LEU A 269 3.08 -4.77 -18.44
CA LEU A 269 4.24 -5.50 -17.97
C LEU A 269 5.49 -4.87 -18.55
N VAL A 270 6.39 -4.39 -17.68
CA VAL A 270 7.54 -3.55 -18.06
C VAL A 270 8.82 -4.39 -18.04
N PRO A 271 9.40 -4.70 -19.21
CA PRO A 271 10.64 -5.49 -19.26
C PRO A 271 11.83 -4.71 -18.67
N GLY A 272 12.73 -5.42 -17.98
CA GLY A 272 13.96 -4.86 -17.43
C GLY A 272 13.73 -3.97 -16.20
N VAL A 273 12.56 -4.06 -15.56
CA VAL A 273 12.17 -3.17 -14.47
C VAL A 273 11.93 -3.98 -13.18
N ASP A 274 12.53 -3.53 -12.09
CA ASP A 274 12.34 -4.06 -10.74
C ASP A 274 11.13 -3.38 -10.06
N HIS A 275 10.95 -3.60 -8.77
CA HIS A 275 9.80 -3.20 -7.96
C HIS A 275 9.55 -1.68 -7.97
N VAL A 276 8.41 -1.25 -8.52
CA VAL A 276 7.97 0.17 -8.58
C VAL A 276 8.90 1.08 -9.40
N ASP A 277 9.83 0.53 -10.18
CA ASP A 277 10.79 1.30 -10.97
C ASP A 277 10.31 1.62 -12.41
N ALA A 278 9.04 1.33 -12.73
CA ALA A 278 8.50 1.56 -14.08
C ALA A 278 8.53 3.04 -14.47
N PHE A 279 8.14 3.94 -13.56
CA PHE A 279 8.21 5.38 -13.80
C PHE A 279 9.66 5.89 -13.91
N LEU A 280 10.57 5.39 -13.06
CA LEU A 280 11.97 5.77 -13.11
C LEU A 280 12.63 5.41 -14.44
N THR A 281 12.27 4.23 -14.98
CA THR A 281 12.88 3.69 -16.21
C THR A 281 12.25 4.27 -17.48
N TYR A 282 10.92 4.43 -17.51
CA TYR A 282 10.16 4.90 -18.68
C TYR A 282 9.20 6.04 -18.30
N PRO A 283 9.72 7.20 -17.85
CA PRO A 283 8.89 8.25 -17.25
C PRO A 283 7.82 8.82 -18.20
N ASP A 284 8.16 9.01 -19.47
CA ASP A 284 7.24 9.61 -20.44
C ASP A 284 6.12 8.61 -20.80
N GLU A 285 6.47 7.36 -21.06
CA GLU A 285 5.50 6.30 -21.36
C GLU A 285 4.59 6.01 -20.15
N TYR A 286 5.15 6.02 -18.94
CA TYR A 286 4.38 5.86 -17.72
C TYR A 286 3.31 6.93 -17.57
N VAL A 287 3.71 8.20 -17.72
CA VAL A 287 2.81 9.35 -17.64
C VAL A 287 1.75 9.30 -18.73
N GLU A 288 2.12 8.98 -19.97
CA GLU A 288 1.17 8.84 -21.09
C GLU A 288 0.12 7.77 -20.80
N ARG A 289 0.51 6.58 -20.36
CA ARG A 289 -0.41 5.48 -20.04
C ARG A 289 -1.36 5.80 -18.89
N VAL A 290 -0.83 6.44 -17.84
CA VAL A 290 -1.62 6.90 -16.69
C VAL A 290 -2.59 7.99 -17.09
N ASP A 291 -2.15 8.99 -17.86
CA ASP A 291 -2.98 10.11 -18.33
C ASP A 291 -4.12 9.61 -19.26
N ASP A 292 -3.81 8.73 -20.23
CA ASP A 292 -4.79 8.12 -21.11
C ASP A 292 -5.85 7.33 -20.33
N TYR A 293 -5.42 6.56 -19.34
CA TYR A 293 -6.33 5.82 -18.48
C TYR A 293 -7.21 6.77 -17.67
N LEU A 294 -6.63 7.76 -16.99
CA LEU A 294 -7.37 8.73 -16.17
C LEU A 294 -8.37 9.53 -16.99
N LYS A 295 -8.01 9.99 -18.19
CA LYS A 295 -8.92 10.67 -19.12
C LYS A 295 -10.08 9.80 -19.58
N SER A 296 -9.89 8.49 -19.66
CA SER A 296 -10.97 7.56 -20.00
C SER A 296 -11.97 7.35 -18.86
N ARG A 297 -11.58 7.68 -17.62
CA ARG A 297 -12.33 7.39 -16.39
C ARG A 297 -12.87 8.63 -15.69
N LEU A 298 -12.07 9.68 -15.63
CA LEU A 298 -12.38 10.88 -14.86
C LEU A 298 -12.73 12.05 -15.80
N GLN A 299 -13.80 12.73 -15.49
CA GLN A 299 -14.19 13.95 -16.20
C GLN A 299 -13.73 15.17 -15.38
N PRO A 300 -13.38 16.30 -16.04
CA PRO A 300 -13.19 17.56 -15.33
C PRO A 300 -14.46 17.93 -14.56
N GLN A 301 -14.31 18.57 -13.40
CA GLN A 301 -15.44 19.03 -12.60
C GLN A 301 -16.20 20.12 -13.36
N VAL A 302 -17.42 19.81 -13.79
CA VAL A 302 -18.31 20.80 -14.41
C VAL A 302 -19.01 21.58 -13.29
N ARG A 303 -18.97 22.91 -13.36
CA ARG A 303 -19.69 23.79 -12.42
C ARG A 303 -21.17 23.87 -12.72
#